data_afbe68a726a521a66d151d44fd3ab757
#
_entry.id   afbe68a726a521a66d151d44fd3ab757
#
_cell.length_a   1.000
_cell.length_b   1.000
_cell.length_c   1.000
_cell.angle_alpha   90.00
_cell.angle_beta   90.00
_cell.angle_gamma   90.00
#
_symmetry.space_group_name_H-M   'P 1'
#
loop_
_entity.id
_entity.type
_entity.pdbx_description
1 polymer ?
#
loop_
_entity_poly.entity_id
_entity_poly.type
_entity_poly.pdbx_seq_one_letter_code
_entity_poly.pdbx_strand_id
1 'polypeptide(L)'
;MKLQQLQIFQNLTEEELEKSLVCSQAVIKKYPKDTYIFRQGDVPLKLYFILEGMVELGSINLNGKITRSSYVTAGEEFGEVEMFLRQSAYSGYAKAKNEVSVLEVSQNFFGGRCERNCVHHSKVVFNMLQLFCGKSRET
;
A
#
# COMPACT_ATOMS: atom_id res chain seq x y z
N MET A 1 -8.20 -10.02 7.63
CA MET A 1 -9.05 -8.88 7.25
C MET A 1 -9.57 -9.10 5.82
N LYS A 2 -10.83 -8.83 5.60
CA LYS A 2 -11.41 -8.93 4.26
C LYS A 2 -11.19 -7.65 3.47
N LEU A 3 -11.09 -7.75 2.15
CA LEU A 3 -10.86 -6.59 1.28
C LEU A 3 -11.91 -5.50 1.45
N GLN A 4 -13.18 -5.87 1.67
CA GLN A 4 -14.26 -4.92 1.86
C GLN A 4 -14.08 -4.05 3.10
N GLN A 5 -13.25 -4.47 4.05
CA GLN A 5 -12.99 -3.73 5.28
C GLN A 5 -11.92 -2.64 5.10
N LEU A 6 -11.17 -2.66 4.01
CA LEU A 6 -10.20 -1.62 3.72
C LEU A 6 -10.92 -0.30 3.39
N GLN A 7 -10.41 0.80 3.94
CA GLN A 7 -11.03 2.12 3.75
C GLN A 7 -11.14 2.51 2.27
N ILE A 8 -10.18 2.12 1.45
CA ILE A 8 -10.19 2.46 0.02
C ILE A 8 -11.32 1.79 -0.75
N PHE A 9 -11.91 0.72 -0.20
CA PHE A 9 -13.02 0.01 -0.85
C PHE A 9 -14.37 0.29 -0.20
N GLN A 10 -14.47 1.29 0.66
CA GLN A 10 -15.74 1.70 1.25
C GLN A 10 -16.70 2.22 0.18
N ASN A 11 -17.99 1.95 0.37
CA ASN A 11 -19.05 2.39 -0.52
C ASN A 11 -19.04 1.76 -1.92
N LEU A 12 -18.31 0.63 -2.09
CA LEU A 12 -18.34 -0.14 -3.32
C LEU A 12 -19.23 -1.37 -3.16
N THR A 13 -19.98 -1.70 -4.22
CA THR A 13 -20.69 -2.99 -4.29
C THR A 13 -19.68 -4.10 -4.55
N GLU A 14 -20.08 -5.36 -4.37
CA GLU A 14 -19.21 -6.49 -4.67
C GLU A 14 -18.73 -6.48 -6.12
N GLU A 15 -19.63 -6.14 -7.05
CA GLU A 15 -19.28 -6.03 -8.46
C GLU A 15 -18.26 -4.93 -8.72
N GLU A 16 -18.45 -3.76 -8.10
CA GLU A 16 -17.50 -2.65 -8.21
C GLU A 16 -16.15 -3.01 -7.63
N LEU A 17 -16.13 -3.73 -6.51
CA LEU A 17 -14.89 -4.19 -5.88
C LEU A 17 -14.13 -5.13 -6.82
N GLU A 18 -14.80 -6.13 -7.39
CA GLU A 18 -14.17 -7.07 -8.33
C GLU A 18 -13.58 -6.36 -9.53
N LYS A 19 -14.34 -5.43 -10.11
CA LYS A 19 -13.86 -4.63 -11.25
C LYS A 19 -12.68 -3.76 -10.88
N SER A 20 -12.70 -3.18 -9.67
CA SER A 20 -11.61 -2.37 -9.16
C SER A 20 -10.30 -3.16 -9.03
N LEU A 21 -10.39 -4.40 -8.53
CA LEU A 21 -9.22 -5.26 -8.39
C LEU A 21 -8.60 -5.58 -9.76
N VAL A 22 -9.43 -5.81 -10.77
CA VAL A 22 -8.95 -6.07 -12.13
C VAL A 22 -8.32 -4.81 -12.74
N CYS A 23 -9.01 -3.67 -12.67
CA CYS A 23 -8.52 -2.42 -13.25
C CYS A 23 -7.23 -1.92 -12.60
N SER A 24 -7.11 -2.10 -11.29
CA SER A 24 -5.92 -1.66 -10.54
C SER A 24 -4.75 -2.61 -10.66
N GLN A 25 -4.98 -3.79 -11.25
CA GLN A 25 -4.00 -4.87 -11.28
C GLN A 25 -3.52 -5.23 -9.87
N ALA A 26 -4.43 -5.10 -8.89
CA ALA A 26 -4.12 -5.39 -7.50
C ALA A 26 -3.93 -6.89 -7.31
N VAL A 27 -2.91 -7.25 -6.54
CA VAL A 27 -2.55 -8.64 -6.28
C VAL A 27 -2.42 -8.85 -4.78
N ILE A 28 -2.95 -9.96 -4.27
CA ILE A 28 -2.72 -10.37 -2.90
C ILE A 28 -1.48 -11.23 -2.86
N LYS A 29 -0.51 -10.84 -2.03
CA LYS A 29 0.76 -11.53 -1.91
C LYS A 29 1.04 -11.86 -0.46
N LYS A 30 1.61 -13.05 -0.21
CA LYS A 30 1.99 -13.50 1.12
C LYS A 30 3.50 -13.44 1.27
N TYR A 31 3.94 -12.98 2.44
CA TYR A 31 5.36 -12.90 2.78
C TYR A 31 5.61 -13.68 4.07
N PRO A 32 6.55 -14.63 4.07
CA PRO A 32 6.92 -15.34 5.29
C PRO A 32 7.59 -14.39 6.28
N LYS A 33 7.61 -14.81 7.54
CA LYS A 33 8.32 -14.10 8.59
C LYS A 33 9.77 -13.83 8.19
N ASP A 34 10.25 -12.63 8.52
CA ASP A 34 11.63 -12.16 8.32
C ASP A 34 12.03 -11.95 6.85
N THR A 35 11.07 -11.92 5.92
CA THR A 35 11.35 -11.54 4.53
C THR A 35 11.07 -10.06 4.31
N TYR A 36 11.82 -9.46 3.37
CA TYR A 36 11.61 -8.06 2.99
C TYR A 36 10.53 -7.95 1.93
N ILE A 37 9.60 -7.03 2.13
CA ILE A 37 8.60 -6.68 1.11
C ILE A 37 9.24 -5.74 0.11
N PHE A 38 9.99 -4.76 0.61
CA PHE A 38 10.92 -3.98 -0.20
C PHE A 38 12.12 -3.59 0.66
N ARG A 39 13.19 -3.24 -0.02
CA ARG A 39 14.44 -2.81 0.63
C ARG A 39 14.76 -1.38 0.28
N GLN A 40 15.56 -0.74 1.12
CA GLN A 40 16.10 0.57 0.82
C GLN A 40 16.82 0.52 -0.54
N GLY A 41 16.50 1.46 -1.41
CA GLY A 41 17.05 1.52 -2.76
C GLY A 41 16.17 0.93 -3.84
N ASP A 42 15.16 0.14 -3.48
CA ASP A 42 14.21 -0.40 -4.46
C ASP A 42 13.33 0.73 -5.03
N VAL A 43 12.92 0.57 -6.29
CA VAL A 43 12.07 1.56 -6.95
C VAL A 43 10.64 1.49 -6.43
N PRO A 44 10.05 2.62 -5.97
CA PRO A 44 8.70 2.62 -5.41
C PRO A 44 7.63 2.56 -6.51
N LEU A 45 7.22 1.37 -6.88
CA LEU A 45 6.23 1.14 -7.94
C LEU A 45 4.86 0.74 -7.44
N LYS A 46 4.74 0.45 -6.14
CA LYS A 46 3.51 -0.08 -5.55
C LYS A 46 3.21 0.56 -4.22
N LEU A 47 1.95 0.50 -3.86
CA LEU A 47 1.45 0.83 -2.53
C LEU A 47 0.88 -0.45 -1.94
N TYR A 48 0.96 -0.61 -0.64
CA TYR A 48 0.65 -1.86 0.05
C TYR A 48 -0.38 -1.63 1.14
N PHE A 49 -1.37 -2.54 1.20
CA PHE A 49 -2.35 -2.57 2.29
C PHE A 49 -2.22 -3.91 3.02
N ILE A 50 -2.09 -3.87 4.34
CA ILE A 50 -1.94 -5.09 5.13
C ILE A 50 -3.31 -5.71 5.39
N LEU A 51 -3.48 -6.97 5.00
CA LEU A 51 -4.68 -7.75 5.28
C LEU A 51 -4.53 -8.57 6.55
N GLU A 52 -3.33 -9.12 6.78
CA GLU A 52 -2.99 -9.88 7.98
C GLU A 52 -1.52 -9.69 8.30
N GLY A 53 -1.18 -9.70 9.58
CA GLY A 53 0.19 -9.70 10.07
C GLY A 53 0.71 -8.32 10.44
N MET A 54 2.00 -8.26 10.65
CA MET A 54 2.70 -7.05 11.09
C MET A 54 3.94 -6.82 10.23
N VAL A 55 4.14 -5.57 9.82
CA VAL A 55 5.29 -5.16 9.00
C VAL A 55 6.10 -4.12 9.77
N GLU A 56 7.40 -4.31 9.80
CA GLU A 56 8.35 -3.32 10.32
C GLU A 56 8.80 -2.41 9.19
N LEU A 57 8.61 -1.11 9.41
CA LEU A 57 9.14 -0.07 8.51
C LEU A 57 10.34 0.57 9.19
N GLY A 58 11.48 0.59 8.52
CA GLY A 58 12.68 1.11 9.13
C GLY A 58 13.61 1.79 8.15
N SER A 59 14.61 2.48 8.69
CA SER A 59 15.67 3.13 7.92
C SER A 59 17.01 2.68 8.45
N ILE A 60 17.98 2.54 7.56
CA ILE A 60 19.34 2.12 7.89
C ILE A 60 20.31 3.25 7.53
N ASN A 61 21.21 3.62 8.45
CA ASN A 61 22.20 4.64 8.19
C ASN A 61 23.42 4.07 7.45
N LEU A 62 24.39 4.92 7.14
CA LEU A 62 25.60 4.53 6.40
C LEU A 62 26.44 3.49 7.15
N ASN A 63 26.29 3.40 8.47
CA ASN A 63 27.02 2.43 9.29
C ASN A 63 26.28 1.09 9.41
N GLY A 64 25.15 0.94 8.71
CA GLY A 64 24.36 -0.28 8.76
C GLY A 64 23.46 -0.41 9.98
N LYS A 65 23.34 0.64 10.79
CA LYS A 65 22.48 0.62 11.98
C LYS A 65 21.06 1.10 11.65
N ILE A 66 20.10 0.48 12.29
CA ILE A 66 18.69 0.89 12.19
C ILE A 66 18.54 2.20 12.96
N THR A 67 18.19 3.28 12.25
CA THR A 67 18.02 4.61 12.84
C THR A 67 16.59 4.92 13.20
N ARG A 68 15.63 4.22 12.58
CA ARG A 68 14.21 4.46 12.79
C ARG A 68 13.45 3.18 12.49
N SER A 69 12.50 2.83 13.34
CA SER A 69 11.61 1.72 13.05
C SER A 69 10.22 2.01 13.59
N SER A 70 9.21 1.54 12.87
CA SER A 70 7.82 1.59 13.28
C SER A 70 7.13 0.33 12.78
N TYR A 71 5.92 0.06 13.29
CA TYR A 71 5.19 -1.14 12.93
C TYR A 71 3.82 -0.75 12.38
N VAL A 72 3.40 -1.47 11.34
CA VAL A 72 2.07 -1.33 10.75
C VAL A 72 1.39 -2.70 10.74
N THR A 73 0.08 -2.69 10.93
CA THR A 73 -0.72 -3.92 11.09
C THR A 73 -1.92 -3.93 10.13
N ALA A 74 -2.75 -4.96 10.26
CA ALA A 74 -3.92 -5.14 9.38
C ALA A 74 -4.79 -3.89 9.30
N GLY A 75 -5.17 -3.52 8.10
CA GLY A 75 -5.96 -2.34 7.80
C GLY A 75 -5.14 -1.11 7.49
N GLU A 76 -3.85 -1.11 7.79
CA GLU A 76 -2.95 0.02 7.52
C GLU A 76 -2.25 -0.13 6.17
N GLU A 77 -1.81 0.98 5.61
CA GLU A 77 -1.07 1.02 4.35
C GLU A 77 0.36 1.49 4.57
N PHE A 78 1.24 1.16 3.64
CA PHE A 78 2.63 1.62 3.64
C PHE A 78 3.19 1.69 2.21
N GLY A 79 4.31 2.39 2.05
CA GLY A 79 4.97 2.55 0.76
C GLY A 79 4.35 3.61 -0.15
N GLU A 80 3.33 4.32 0.35
CA GLU A 80 2.56 5.29 -0.44
C GLU A 80 3.31 6.59 -0.68
N VAL A 81 4.08 7.07 0.29
CA VAL A 81 4.72 8.38 0.21
C VAL A 81 5.72 8.42 -0.95
N GLU A 82 6.64 7.48 -0.99
CA GLU A 82 7.67 7.42 -2.02
C GLU A 82 7.06 7.18 -3.40
N MET A 83 6.00 6.36 -3.47
CA MET A 83 5.32 6.08 -4.73
C MET A 83 4.63 7.32 -5.29
N PHE A 84 3.86 8.04 -4.46
CA PHE A 84 3.13 9.23 -4.90
C PHE A 84 4.05 10.41 -5.18
N LEU A 85 5.15 10.53 -4.45
CA LEU A 85 6.14 11.58 -4.70
C LEU A 85 7.08 11.24 -5.86
N ARG A 86 6.91 10.06 -6.46
CA ARG A 86 7.73 9.58 -7.58
C ARG A 86 9.22 9.62 -7.27
N GLN A 87 9.57 9.21 -6.06
CA GLN A 87 10.96 9.12 -5.67
C GLN A 87 11.64 7.98 -6.43
N SER A 88 12.94 8.13 -6.68
CA SER A 88 13.72 7.13 -7.43
C SER A 88 13.95 5.84 -6.64
N ALA A 89 13.87 5.91 -5.32
CA ALA A 89 14.14 4.78 -4.45
C ALA A 89 13.49 4.94 -3.09
N TYR A 90 13.20 3.80 -2.44
CA TYR A 90 12.76 3.82 -1.06
C TYR A 90 13.89 4.28 -0.14
N SER A 91 13.56 5.15 0.82
CA SER A 91 14.51 5.63 1.82
C SER A 91 14.66 4.66 3.00
N GLY A 92 13.83 3.64 3.07
CA GLY A 92 13.85 2.63 4.11
C GLY A 92 13.42 1.27 3.60
N TYR A 93 13.19 0.34 4.53
CA TYR A 93 12.78 -1.02 4.22
C TYR A 93 11.42 -1.36 4.84
N ALA A 94 10.79 -2.40 4.31
CA ALA A 94 9.60 -3.02 4.89
C ALA A 94 9.88 -4.51 5.05
N LYS A 95 9.78 -5.00 6.28
CA LYS A 95 10.11 -6.38 6.63
C LYS A 95 8.93 -7.04 7.35
N ALA A 96 8.57 -8.25 6.92
CA ALA A 96 7.51 -9.02 7.57
C ALA A 96 7.99 -9.51 8.94
N LYS A 97 7.29 -9.12 10.00
CA LYS A 97 7.63 -9.54 11.37
C LYS A 97 7.02 -10.90 11.73
N ASN A 98 5.96 -11.27 11.03
CA ASN A 98 5.35 -12.59 11.06
C ASN A 98 4.86 -12.92 9.65
N GLU A 99 4.07 -13.95 9.47
CA GLU A 99 3.48 -14.22 8.15
C GLU A 99 2.50 -13.09 7.82
N VAL A 100 2.71 -12.41 6.69
CA VAL A 100 1.96 -11.22 6.27
C VAL A 100 1.26 -11.47 4.96
N SER A 101 0.01 -11.01 4.87
CA SER A 101 -0.76 -10.99 3.64
C SER A 101 -1.02 -9.53 3.29
N VAL A 102 -0.63 -9.10 2.09
CA VAL A 102 -0.79 -7.72 1.64
C VAL A 102 -1.50 -7.65 0.30
N LEU A 103 -2.26 -6.57 0.10
CA LEU A 103 -2.79 -6.20 -1.19
C LEU A 103 -1.80 -5.20 -1.81
N GLU A 104 -1.24 -5.54 -2.96
CA GLU A 104 -0.32 -4.67 -3.70
C GLU A 104 -1.07 -3.97 -4.83
N VAL A 105 -1.01 -2.63 -4.86
CA VAL A 105 -1.66 -1.82 -5.88
C VAL A 105 -0.59 -1.07 -6.66
N SER A 106 -0.61 -1.22 -7.98
CA SER A 106 0.38 -0.60 -8.87
C SER A 106 0.19 0.91 -8.97
N GLN A 107 1.31 1.63 -9.07
CA GLN A 107 1.35 3.06 -9.36
C GLN A 107 0.53 3.42 -10.61
N ASN A 108 0.52 2.53 -11.60
CA ASN A 108 -0.20 2.77 -12.86
C ASN A 108 -1.70 2.96 -12.68
N PHE A 109 -2.27 2.42 -11.61
CA PHE A 109 -3.69 2.60 -11.31
C PHE A 109 -4.04 4.08 -11.10
N PHE A 110 -3.11 4.84 -10.51
CA PHE A 110 -3.34 6.26 -10.18
C PHE A 110 -2.92 7.20 -11.30
N GLY A 111 -1.94 6.80 -12.10
CA GLY A 111 -1.43 7.61 -13.20
C GLY A 111 -2.06 7.32 -14.54
N GLY A 112 -2.74 6.18 -14.69
CA GLY A 112 -3.37 5.77 -15.93
C GLY A 112 -4.83 6.16 -15.98
N ARG A 113 -5.33 6.38 -17.21
CA ARG A 113 -6.76 6.55 -17.41
C ARG A 113 -7.41 5.18 -17.51
N CYS A 114 -8.52 5.00 -16.82
CA CYS A 114 -9.35 3.83 -17.02
C CYS A 114 -10.07 4.00 -18.36
N GLU A 115 -9.77 3.16 -19.34
CA GLU A 115 -10.37 3.23 -20.68
C GLU A 115 -11.89 3.06 -20.66
N ARG A 116 -12.43 2.49 -19.59
CA ARG A 116 -13.85 2.21 -19.46
C ARG A 116 -14.63 3.25 -18.65
N ASN A 117 -14.00 4.33 -18.21
CA ASN A 117 -14.61 5.36 -17.38
C ASN A 117 -15.39 4.77 -16.20
N CYS A 118 -14.77 3.85 -15.49
CA CYS A 118 -15.43 3.12 -14.41
C CYS A 118 -15.74 4.03 -13.23
N VAL A 119 -16.99 4.03 -12.77
CA VAL A 119 -17.42 4.77 -11.59
C VAL A 119 -16.63 4.32 -10.35
N HIS A 120 -16.32 3.02 -10.25
CA HIS A 120 -15.58 2.48 -9.12
C HIS A 120 -14.16 3.06 -9.01
N HIS A 121 -13.53 3.41 -10.14
CA HIS A 121 -12.21 4.03 -10.13
C HIS A 121 -12.24 5.36 -9.37
N SER A 122 -13.22 6.21 -9.69
CA SER A 122 -13.41 7.49 -9.01
C SER A 122 -13.67 7.32 -7.51
N LYS A 123 -14.47 6.32 -7.15
CA LYS A 123 -14.77 6.03 -5.75
C LYS A 123 -13.51 5.62 -4.98
N VAL A 124 -12.70 4.73 -5.55
CA VAL A 124 -11.46 4.27 -4.91
C VAL A 124 -10.48 5.44 -4.76
N VAL A 125 -10.29 6.24 -5.80
CA VAL A 125 -9.40 7.40 -5.74
C VAL A 125 -9.88 8.39 -4.69
N PHE A 126 -11.18 8.67 -4.64
CA PHE A 126 -11.77 9.56 -3.63
C PHE A 126 -11.55 9.02 -2.22
N ASN A 127 -11.77 7.72 -2.01
CA ASN A 127 -11.54 7.07 -0.72
C ASN A 127 -10.07 7.19 -0.29
N MET A 128 -9.15 7.07 -1.24
CA MET A 128 -7.73 7.25 -0.95
C MET A 128 -7.38 8.68 -0.57
N LEU A 129 -7.97 9.65 -1.26
CA LEU A 129 -7.77 11.06 -0.91
C LEU A 129 -8.24 11.34 0.52
N GLN A 130 -9.38 10.78 0.91
CA GLN A 130 -9.88 10.92 2.27
C GLN A 130 -8.92 10.29 3.29
N LEU A 131 -8.40 9.11 2.97
CA LEU A 131 -7.47 8.41 3.84
C LEU A 131 -6.20 9.24 4.08
N PHE A 132 -5.59 9.75 3.03
CA PHE A 132 -4.35 10.51 3.14
C PHE A 132 -4.55 11.90 3.75
N CYS A 133 -5.68 12.55 3.46
CA CYS A 133 -6.01 13.81 4.11
C CYS A 133 -6.23 13.62 5.63
N GLY A 134 -6.83 12.51 6.01
CA GLY A 134 -7.00 12.17 7.42
C GLY A 134 -5.67 11.99 8.13
N LYS A 135 -4.71 11.34 7.49
CA LYS A 135 -3.35 11.18 8.03
C LYS A 135 -2.65 12.51 8.22
N SER A 136 -2.78 13.42 7.25
CA SER A 136 -2.18 14.75 7.34
C SER A 136 -2.70 15.54 8.52
N ARG A 137 -3.95 15.35 8.89
CA ARG A 137 -4.58 16.05 10.02
C ARG A 137 -4.14 15.50 11.38
N GLU A 138 -3.70 14.26 11.43
CA GLU A 138 -3.26 13.59 12.65
C GLU A 138 -1.80 13.87 13.00
N THR A 139 -1.06 14.39 12.07
CA THR A 139 0.33 14.81 12.27
C THR A 139 0.42 16.31 12.47
#